data_f1e9770e29690e71dcade92350162f8a
#
_entry.id   f1e9770e29690e71dcade92350162f8a
#
_cell.length_a   1.000
_cell.length_b   1.000
_cell.length_c   1.000
_cell.angle_alpha   90.00
_cell.angle_beta   90.00
_cell.angle_gamma   90.00
#
_symmetry.space_group_name_H-M   'P 1'
#
loop_
_entity.id
_entity.type
_entity.pdbx_description
1 polymer ?
#
loop_
_entity_poly.entity_id
_entity_poly.type
_entity_poly.pdbx_seq_one_letter_code
_entity_poly.pdbx_strand_id
1 'polypeptide(L)'
;LCYIYELVSYLCFPDILETEYMRSHLLIGAASSGSGKTTFTLGLLRALRNRSLRVQPFKCGPDYIDTRHHKMAAGCASVNLDGFMMSEGHIKDLYARYTSNADVAVTEGVMGLFDGYDAMRGSSAEISGLLRIPIVLVVNAKSTAYSVAPLLYGFRNFRKDLNVVGAVFNFVASESHYSFLRQACED
;
A
#
# COMPACT_ATOMS: atom_id res chain seq x y z
N LEU A 1 4.77 -7.11 -17.17
CA LEU A 1 6.03 -6.80 -16.44
C LEU A 1 6.60 -5.41 -16.78
N CYS A 2 6.46 -4.92 -18.01
CA CYS A 2 6.85 -3.55 -18.38
C CYS A 2 6.01 -2.47 -17.68
N TYR A 3 4.72 -2.68 -17.51
CA TYR A 3 3.84 -1.71 -16.85
C TYR A 3 4.19 -1.43 -15.38
N ILE A 4 4.68 -2.42 -14.65
CA ILE A 4 5.14 -2.22 -13.26
C ILE A 4 6.42 -1.37 -13.22
N TYR A 5 7.28 -1.45 -14.23
CA TYR A 5 8.53 -0.69 -14.28
C TYR A 5 8.29 0.82 -14.54
N GLU A 6 7.36 1.16 -15.41
CA GLU A 6 6.93 2.55 -15.64
C GLU A 6 6.17 3.11 -14.43
N LEU A 7 5.32 2.29 -13.77
CA LEU A 7 4.56 2.72 -12.59
C LEU A 7 5.46 3.11 -11.41
N VAL A 8 6.59 2.44 -11.21
CA VAL A 8 7.56 2.78 -10.15
C VAL A 8 8.31 4.09 -10.45
N SER A 9 8.48 4.46 -11.72
CA SER A 9 9.06 5.74 -12.11
C SER A 9 8.07 6.92 -11.99
N TYR A 10 6.76 6.66 -11.98
CA TYR A 10 5.70 7.66 -11.77
C TYR A 10 5.26 7.82 -10.32
N LEU A 11 5.75 6.98 -9.41
CA LEU A 11 5.72 7.28 -7.98
C LEU A 11 6.76 8.38 -7.71
N CYS A 12 6.49 9.60 -8.17
CA CYS A 12 7.19 10.78 -7.70
C CYS A 12 6.91 10.90 -6.20
N PHE A 13 7.89 10.55 -5.40
CA PHE A 13 7.98 10.91 -3.99
C PHE A 13 8.88 12.16 -3.90
N PRO A 14 8.35 13.39 -4.07
CA PRO A 14 9.21 14.58 -4.06
C PRO A 14 9.86 14.83 -2.69
N ASP A 15 9.32 14.33 -1.57
CA ASP A 15 9.71 14.81 -0.24
C ASP A 15 9.92 13.73 0.84
N ILE A 16 10.16 12.47 0.48
CA ILE A 16 10.36 11.42 1.51
C ILE A 16 11.83 11.28 1.94
N LEU A 17 12.77 11.98 1.30
CA LEU A 17 14.21 11.76 1.49
C LEU A 17 14.89 12.66 2.55
N GLU A 18 14.19 13.56 3.23
CA GLU A 18 14.83 14.54 4.15
C GLU A 18 14.52 14.38 5.65
N THR A 19 14.17 13.21 6.15
CA THR A 19 14.19 12.98 7.61
C THR A 19 15.11 11.82 7.97
N GLU A 20 16.21 12.18 8.57
CA GLU A 20 17.28 11.37 9.16
C GLU A 20 16.76 10.27 10.10
N TYR A 21 16.40 9.11 9.67
CA TYR A 21 15.98 7.90 10.39
C TYR A 21 14.69 7.24 9.90
N MET A 22 14.09 7.68 8.80
CA MET A 22 12.91 6.98 8.29
C MET A 22 13.33 5.91 7.27
N ARG A 23 13.31 4.66 7.70
CA ARG A 23 13.37 3.51 6.79
C ARG A 23 12.23 3.64 5.79
N SER A 24 12.52 3.39 4.51
CA SER A 24 11.48 3.44 3.47
C SER A 24 10.39 2.42 3.80
N HIS A 25 9.17 2.88 4.06
CA HIS A 25 8.03 2.02 4.32
C HIS A 25 6.77 2.56 3.63
N LEU A 26 5.88 1.67 3.24
CA LEU A 26 4.61 2.04 2.63
C LEU A 26 3.53 0.99 2.90
N LEU A 27 2.29 1.42 2.93
CA LEU A 27 1.12 0.56 2.97
C LEU A 27 0.40 0.61 1.63
N ILE A 28 0.14 -0.55 1.05
CA ILE A 28 -0.67 -0.70 -0.15
C ILE A 28 -2.12 -0.89 0.28
N GLY A 29 -2.88 0.20 0.24
CA GLY A 29 -4.32 0.19 0.46
C GLY A 29 -5.10 0.00 -0.85
N ALA A 30 -6.41 -0.10 -0.76
CA ALA A 30 -7.28 -0.09 -1.93
C ALA A 30 -8.59 0.66 -1.65
N ALA A 31 -9.21 1.19 -2.69
CA ALA A 31 -10.52 1.81 -2.57
C ALA A 31 -11.63 0.79 -2.28
N SER A 32 -11.45 -0.45 -2.74
CA SER A 32 -12.38 -1.56 -2.52
C SER A 32 -11.68 -2.92 -2.68
N SER A 33 -12.31 -3.98 -2.20
CA SER A 33 -11.89 -5.35 -2.51
C SER A 33 -11.89 -5.60 -4.02
N GLY A 34 -10.98 -6.45 -4.49
CA GLY A 34 -10.87 -6.76 -5.93
C GLY A 34 -10.18 -5.69 -6.77
N SER A 35 -9.65 -4.62 -6.20
CA SER A 35 -8.88 -3.60 -6.93
C SER A 35 -7.53 -4.08 -7.46
N GLY A 36 -7.09 -5.29 -7.10
CA GLY A 36 -5.81 -5.87 -7.53
C GLY A 36 -4.63 -5.57 -6.60
N LYS A 37 -4.92 -5.23 -5.36
CA LYS A 37 -3.96 -4.91 -4.30
C LYS A 37 -2.87 -5.98 -4.15
N THR A 38 -3.25 -7.25 -3.98
CA THR A 38 -2.32 -8.38 -3.83
C THR A 38 -1.41 -8.54 -5.05
N THR A 39 -1.96 -8.47 -6.25
CA THR A 39 -1.17 -8.57 -7.49
C THR A 39 -0.12 -7.46 -7.58
N PHE A 40 -0.51 -6.22 -7.28
CA PHE A 40 0.40 -5.09 -7.25
C PHE A 40 1.47 -5.26 -6.18
N THR A 41 1.09 -5.64 -4.96
CA THR A 41 2.01 -5.88 -3.85
C THR A 41 3.06 -6.94 -4.19
N LEU A 42 2.65 -8.07 -4.77
CA LEU A 42 3.58 -9.14 -5.17
C LEU A 42 4.57 -8.67 -6.24
N GLY A 43 4.08 -7.91 -7.24
CA GLY A 43 4.93 -7.30 -8.26
C GLY A 43 5.95 -6.34 -7.66
N LEU A 44 5.52 -5.47 -6.74
CA LEU A 44 6.38 -4.52 -6.05
C LEU A 44 7.44 -5.21 -5.20
N LEU A 45 7.04 -6.19 -4.36
CA LEU A 45 7.97 -6.97 -3.53
C LEU A 45 9.04 -7.64 -4.39
N ARG A 46 8.65 -8.25 -5.51
CA ARG A 46 9.59 -8.90 -6.43
C ARG A 46 10.50 -7.88 -7.12
N ALA A 47 9.99 -6.74 -7.56
CA ALA A 47 10.77 -5.69 -8.21
C ALA A 47 11.82 -5.09 -7.27
N LEU A 48 11.46 -4.83 -6.00
CA LEU A 48 12.39 -4.34 -4.98
C LEU A 48 13.47 -5.37 -4.67
N ARG A 49 13.10 -6.65 -4.51
CA ARG A 49 14.05 -7.74 -4.31
C ARG A 49 15.02 -7.88 -5.48
N ASN A 50 14.54 -7.76 -6.72
CA ASN A 50 15.40 -7.84 -7.92
C ASN A 50 16.41 -6.69 -7.98
N ARG A 51 16.18 -5.59 -7.26
CA ARG A 51 17.13 -4.48 -7.04
C ARG A 51 18.08 -4.73 -5.87
N SER A 52 18.12 -5.97 -5.36
CA SER A 52 18.95 -6.37 -4.22
C SER A 52 18.61 -5.68 -2.89
N LEU A 53 17.41 -5.12 -2.75
CA LEU A 53 16.94 -4.54 -1.50
C LEU A 53 16.44 -5.65 -0.55
N ARG A 54 16.71 -5.49 0.74
CA ARG A 54 16.15 -6.31 1.81
C ARG A 54 14.74 -5.82 2.09
N VAL A 55 13.75 -6.53 1.55
CA VAL A 55 12.34 -6.15 1.62
C VAL A 55 11.65 -6.95 2.71
N GLN A 56 11.03 -6.26 3.67
CA GLN A 56 10.20 -6.91 4.69
C GLN A 56 8.71 -6.74 4.35
N PRO A 57 8.01 -7.82 3.99
CA PRO A 57 6.58 -7.77 3.76
C PRO A 57 5.79 -7.92 5.06
N PHE A 58 4.67 -7.19 5.14
CA PHE A 58 3.64 -7.32 6.16
C PHE A 58 2.26 -7.45 5.52
N LYS A 59 1.30 -7.99 6.27
CA LYS A 59 -0.11 -8.08 5.87
C LYS A 59 -1.00 -7.58 7.00
N CYS A 60 -1.92 -6.68 6.72
CA CYS A 60 -2.98 -6.33 7.67
C CYS A 60 -3.97 -7.49 7.82
N GLY A 61 -4.33 -7.79 9.06
CA GLY A 61 -5.28 -8.85 9.40
C GLY A 61 -4.69 -10.28 9.39
N PRO A 62 -5.50 -11.28 9.75
CA PRO A 62 -5.07 -12.67 9.91
C PRO A 62 -5.13 -13.45 8.59
N ASP A 63 -4.26 -13.13 7.65
CA ASP A 63 -4.23 -13.75 6.32
C ASP A 63 -3.06 -14.74 6.19
N TYR A 64 -3.39 -16.00 5.87
CA TYR A 64 -2.40 -17.06 5.68
C TYR A 64 -2.06 -17.35 4.22
N ILE A 65 -2.88 -16.88 3.29
CA ILE A 65 -2.69 -17.12 1.84
C ILE A 65 -1.75 -16.07 1.28
N ASP A 66 -2.07 -14.80 1.43
CA ASP A 66 -1.28 -13.69 0.90
C ASP A 66 0.14 -13.69 1.49
N THR A 67 0.30 -14.01 2.77
CA THR A 67 1.63 -14.10 3.41
C THR A 67 2.54 -15.16 2.80
N ARG A 68 2.00 -16.26 2.28
CA ARG A 68 2.79 -17.26 1.53
C ARG A 68 3.24 -16.71 0.18
N HIS A 69 2.37 -15.99 -0.52
CA HIS A 69 2.70 -15.34 -1.79
C HIS A 69 3.74 -14.23 -1.57
N HIS A 70 3.60 -13.43 -0.51
CA HIS A 70 4.60 -12.44 -0.11
C HIS A 70 5.98 -13.07 0.11
N LYS A 71 6.03 -14.20 0.83
CA LYS A 71 7.28 -14.94 1.05
C LYS A 71 7.95 -15.35 -0.26
N MET A 72 7.18 -15.83 -1.22
CA MET A 72 7.71 -16.19 -2.54
C MET A 72 8.23 -14.99 -3.31
N ALA A 73 7.54 -13.84 -3.23
CA ALA A 73 7.93 -12.62 -3.91
C ALA A 73 9.15 -11.95 -3.26
N ALA A 74 9.11 -11.74 -1.95
CA ALA A 74 10.15 -11.03 -1.19
C ALA A 74 11.36 -11.90 -0.83
N GLY A 75 11.19 -13.23 -0.71
CA GLY A 75 12.24 -14.17 -0.29
C GLY A 75 12.41 -14.29 1.22
N CYS A 76 11.59 -13.63 2.02
CA CYS A 76 11.54 -13.73 3.48
C CYS A 76 10.09 -13.87 3.96
N ALA A 77 9.90 -14.25 5.22
CA ALA A 77 8.57 -14.44 5.79
C ALA A 77 7.82 -13.09 5.88
N SER A 78 6.54 -13.11 5.51
CA SER A 78 5.62 -12.01 5.77
C SER A 78 5.02 -12.14 7.17
N VAL A 79 4.74 -11.00 7.81
CA VAL A 79 4.21 -10.93 9.16
C VAL A 79 2.82 -10.31 9.14
N ASN A 80 1.86 -10.95 9.82
CA ASN A 80 0.53 -10.38 10.00
C ASN A 80 0.52 -9.29 11.08
N LEU A 81 -0.14 -8.19 10.80
CA LEU A 81 -0.42 -7.10 11.73
C LEU A 81 -1.94 -7.05 11.94
N ASP A 82 -2.40 -7.56 13.07
CA ASP A 82 -3.83 -7.76 13.33
C ASP A 82 -4.25 -7.04 14.61
N GLY A 83 -4.98 -5.92 14.46
CA GLY A 83 -5.49 -5.12 15.58
C GLY A 83 -6.61 -5.79 16.38
N PHE A 84 -7.18 -6.91 15.92
CA PHE A 84 -8.13 -7.71 16.68
C PHE A 84 -7.43 -8.67 17.66
N MET A 85 -6.36 -9.33 17.21
CA MET A 85 -5.65 -10.34 17.99
C MET A 85 -4.47 -9.80 18.79
N MET A 86 -3.96 -8.61 18.45
CA MET A 86 -2.75 -8.04 19.03
C MET A 86 -3.03 -6.68 19.65
N SER A 87 -2.35 -6.36 20.76
CA SER A 87 -2.36 -5.00 21.30
C SER A 87 -1.55 -4.07 20.41
N GLU A 88 -1.85 -2.76 20.45
CA GLU A 88 -1.10 -1.74 19.71
C GLU A 88 0.40 -1.75 20.03
N GLY A 89 0.77 -1.95 21.31
CA GLY A 89 2.16 -2.07 21.72
C GLY A 89 2.85 -3.25 21.04
N HIS A 90 2.19 -4.41 21.02
CA HIS A 90 2.74 -5.60 20.36
C HIS A 90 2.90 -5.41 18.84
N ILE A 91 1.93 -4.75 18.18
CA ILE A 91 2.05 -4.42 16.75
C ILE A 91 3.27 -3.53 16.48
N LYS A 92 3.47 -2.49 17.29
CA LYS A 92 4.62 -1.57 17.18
C LYS A 92 5.95 -2.30 17.38
N ASP A 93 6.05 -3.13 18.42
CA ASP A 93 7.26 -3.88 18.73
C ASP A 93 7.58 -4.90 17.62
N LEU A 94 6.56 -5.61 17.15
CA LEU A 94 6.68 -6.58 16.06
C LEU A 94 7.15 -5.88 14.77
N TYR A 95 6.52 -4.76 14.42
CA TYR A 95 6.90 -3.98 13.25
C TYR A 95 8.34 -3.47 13.34
N ALA A 96 8.72 -2.86 14.45
CA ALA A 96 10.07 -2.35 14.68
C ALA A 96 11.12 -3.49 14.61
N ARG A 97 10.82 -4.64 15.20
CA ARG A 97 11.70 -5.81 15.19
C ARG A 97 11.97 -6.31 13.77
N TYR A 98 10.94 -6.49 12.96
CA TYR A 98 11.09 -7.05 11.60
C TYR A 98 11.65 -6.03 10.61
N THR A 99 11.42 -4.74 10.81
CA THR A 99 11.99 -3.69 9.96
C THR A 99 13.44 -3.33 10.32
N SER A 100 13.96 -3.82 11.46
CA SER A 100 15.32 -3.45 11.97
C SER A 100 16.45 -3.63 10.95
N ASN A 101 16.38 -4.65 10.12
CA ASN A 101 17.38 -4.98 9.11
C ASN A 101 16.85 -4.88 7.67
N ALA A 102 15.67 -4.30 7.45
CA ALA A 102 15.10 -4.11 6.13
C ALA A 102 15.52 -2.76 5.54
N ASP A 103 15.70 -2.72 4.24
CA ASP A 103 15.89 -1.47 3.49
C ASP A 103 14.54 -0.85 3.16
N VAL A 104 13.52 -1.70 2.92
CA VAL A 104 12.14 -1.28 2.61
C VAL A 104 11.15 -2.21 3.31
N ALA A 105 10.12 -1.65 3.93
CA ALA A 105 8.97 -2.38 4.45
C ALA A 105 7.73 -2.13 3.58
N VAL A 106 7.04 -3.18 3.17
CA VAL A 106 5.80 -3.10 2.39
C VAL A 106 4.70 -3.81 3.14
N THR A 107 3.67 -3.06 3.53
CA THR A 107 2.49 -3.59 4.22
C THR A 107 1.33 -3.69 3.24
N GLU A 108 0.79 -4.87 3.01
CA GLU A 108 -0.45 -5.03 2.25
C GLU A 108 -1.66 -4.89 3.15
N GLY A 109 -2.57 -4.00 2.78
CA GLY A 109 -3.85 -3.81 3.47
C GLY A 109 -4.83 -4.96 3.26
N VAL A 110 -5.89 -4.97 4.06
CA VAL A 110 -7.04 -5.87 3.96
C VAL A 110 -8.25 -5.10 3.41
N MET A 111 -9.12 -5.75 2.65
CA MET A 111 -10.37 -5.18 2.11
C MET A 111 -10.18 -3.77 1.48
N GLY A 112 -11.13 -2.86 1.62
CA GLY A 112 -10.94 -1.44 1.37
C GLY A 112 -10.16 -0.76 2.52
N LEU A 113 -9.58 0.40 2.24
CA LEU A 113 -8.67 1.08 3.20
C LEU A 113 -9.30 1.31 4.57
N PHE A 114 -10.58 1.66 4.59
CA PHE A 114 -11.32 2.01 5.81
C PHE A 114 -12.21 0.87 6.33
N ASP A 115 -12.23 -0.28 5.65
CA ASP A 115 -13.09 -1.40 6.00
C ASP A 115 -12.45 -2.22 7.12
N GLY A 116 -13.10 -2.27 8.26
CA GLY A 116 -12.70 -3.07 9.43
C GLY A 116 -13.81 -4.03 9.88
N TYR A 117 -13.59 -4.73 10.97
CA TYR A 117 -14.59 -5.65 11.56
C TYR A 117 -15.67 -4.90 12.38
N ASP A 118 -15.35 -3.69 12.85
CA ASP A 118 -16.28 -2.79 13.54
C ASP A 118 -15.95 -1.36 13.08
N ALA A 119 -16.69 -0.87 12.09
CA ALA A 119 -16.40 0.35 11.38
C ALA A 119 -14.93 0.36 10.87
N MET A 120 -14.08 1.27 11.38
CA MET A 120 -12.67 1.34 10.98
C MET A 120 -11.73 0.47 11.85
N ARG A 121 -12.22 -0.16 12.91
CA ARG A 121 -11.39 -1.01 13.78
C ARG A 121 -10.94 -2.27 13.04
N GLY A 122 -9.65 -2.56 13.08
CA GLY A 122 -9.03 -3.65 12.33
C GLY A 122 -8.81 -3.35 10.84
N SER A 123 -9.08 -2.10 10.41
CA SER A 123 -8.84 -1.68 9.02
C SER A 123 -7.36 -1.44 8.71
N SER A 124 -7.05 -1.38 7.42
CA SER A 124 -5.72 -0.96 6.95
C SER A 124 -5.39 0.48 7.36
N ALA A 125 -6.40 1.34 7.45
CA ALA A 125 -6.25 2.72 7.90
C ALA A 125 -5.81 2.79 9.38
N GLU A 126 -6.36 1.95 10.25
CA GLU A 126 -5.96 1.89 11.66
C GLU A 126 -4.48 1.50 11.80
N ILE A 127 -4.03 0.48 11.08
CA ILE A 127 -2.61 0.06 11.08
C ILE A 127 -1.69 1.15 10.53
N SER A 128 -2.11 1.83 9.43
CA SER A 128 -1.35 2.96 8.88
C SER A 128 -1.20 4.09 9.89
N GLY A 129 -2.29 4.49 10.57
CA GLY A 129 -2.27 5.55 11.58
C GLY A 129 -1.41 5.18 12.79
N LEU A 130 -1.55 3.93 13.30
CA LEU A 130 -0.80 3.42 14.44
C LEU A 130 0.71 3.42 14.22
N LEU A 131 1.14 3.04 13.00
CA LEU A 131 2.55 2.91 12.62
C LEU A 131 3.08 4.11 11.82
N ARG A 132 2.23 5.10 11.52
CA ARG A 132 2.53 6.28 10.69
C ARG A 132 3.09 5.92 9.32
N ILE A 133 2.54 4.88 8.69
CA ILE A 133 2.98 4.40 7.38
C ILE A 133 2.24 5.18 6.29
N PRO A 134 2.93 5.79 5.30
CA PRO A 134 2.28 6.42 4.17
C PRO A 134 1.55 5.37 3.30
N ILE A 135 0.43 5.79 2.71
CA ILE A 135 -0.49 4.93 1.97
C ILE A 135 -0.37 5.20 0.48
N VAL A 136 -0.20 4.13 -0.29
CA VAL A 136 -0.45 4.13 -1.74
C VAL A 136 -1.77 3.39 -2.00
N LEU A 137 -2.70 4.05 -2.66
CA LEU A 137 -4.06 3.55 -2.88
C LEU A 137 -4.15 2.86 -4.24
N VAL A 138 -4.46 1.57 -4.28
CA VAL A 138 -4.77 0.85 -5.52
C VAL A 138 -6.24 1.06 -5.87
N VAL A 139 -6.48 1.63 -7.04
CA VAL A 139 -7.80 1.96 -7.55
C VAL A 139 -8.12 1.12 -8.78
N ASN A 140 -9.28 0.48 -8.77
CA ASN A 140 -9.83 -0.14 -9.97
C ASN A 140 -10.35 0.95 -10.91
N ALA A 141 -9.62 1.23 -11.98
CA ALA A 141 -9.95 2.26 -12.97
C ALA A 141 -10.88 1.76 -14.08
N LYS A 142 -11.35 0.50 -14.03
CA LYS A 142 -12.27 -0.02 -15.04
C LYS A 142 -13.53 0.84 -15.13
N SER A 143 -13.82 1.31 -16.33
CA SER A 143 -15.01 2.17 -16.61
C SER A 143 -15.07 3.47 -15.80
N THR A 144 -13.92 3.97 -15.35
CA THR A 144 -13.79 5.25 -14.65
C THR A 144 -12.79 6.13 -15.41
N ALA A 145 -13.08 7.41 -15.56
CA ALA A 145 -12.18 8.39 -16.15
C ALA A 145 -11.97 9.54 -15.15
N TYR A 146 -12.43 10.74 -15.48
CA TYR A 146 -12.24 11.92 -14.62
C TYR A 146 -12.90 11.81 -13.24
N SER A 147 -13.97 11.00 -13.11
CA SER A 147 -14.65 10.73 -11.83
C SER A 147 -13.76 10.04 -10.78
N VAL A 148 -12.54 9.66 -11.11
CA VAL A 148 -11.56 9.19 -10.14
C VAL A 148 -11.09 10.31 -9.20
N ALA A 149 -11.12 11.58 -9.65
CA ALA A 149 -10.69 12.73 -8.84
C ALA A 149 -11.46 12.86 -7.52
N PRO A 150 -12.82 12.96 -7.49
CA PRO A 150 -13.56 13.01 -6.24
C PRO A 150 -13.40 11.75 -5.37
N LEU A 151 -13.17 10.58 -5.97
CA LEU A 151 -12.84 9.36 -5.23
C LEU A 151 -11.52 9.54 -4.47
N LEU A 152 -10.46 9.93 -5.15
CA LEU A 152 -9.14 10.14 -4.56
C LEU A 152 -9.14 11.28 -3.54
N TYR A 153 -9.84 12.37 -3.86
CA TYR A 153 -10.04 13.49 -2.94
C TYR A 153 -10.70 13.03 -1.64
N GLY A 154 -11.74 12.19 -1.75
CA GLY A 154 -12.41 11.60 -0.59
C GLY A 154 -11.46 10.75 0.25
N PHE A 155 -10.74 9.82 -0.36
CA PHE A 155 -9.78 8.97 0.36
C PHE A 155 -8.66 9.77 1.04
N ARG A 156 -8.14 10.80 0.38
CA ARG A 156 -7.06 11.64 0.90
C ARG A 156 -7.52 12.54 2.05
N ASN A 157 -8.76 13.01 2.02
CA ASN A 157 -9.24 14.04 2.95
C ASN A 157 -10.19 13.52 4.02
N PHE A 158 -10.69 12.28 3.92
CA PHE A 158 -11.62 11.68 4.88
C PHE A 158 -11.02 11.61 6.30
N ARG A 159 -9.73 11.29 6.40
CA ARG A 159 -9.00 11.23 7.66
C ARG A 159 -7.70 12.03 7.52
N LYS A 160 -7.64 13.15 8.23
CA LYS A 160 -6.49 14.07 8.20
C LYS A 160 -5.24 13.55 8.92
N ASP A 161 -5.41 12.53 9.76
CA ASP A 161 -4.33 11.86 10.49
C ASP A 161 -3.64 10.76 9.66
N LEU A 162 -4.14 10.49 8.45
CA LEU A 162 -3.56 9.54 7.52
C LEU A 162 -2.87 10.25 6.36
N ASN A 163 -1.77 9.67 5.90
CA ASN A 163 -0.98 10.21 4.80
C ASN A 163 -1.14 9.37 3.52
N VAL A 164 -2.12 9.72 2.68
CA VAL A 164 -2.28 9.12 1.34
C VAL A 164 -1.37 9.87 0.37
N VAL A 165 -0.26 9.24 0.00
CA VAL A 165 0.84 9.86 -0.79
C VAL A 165 0.74 9.60 -2.28
N GLY A 166 -0.08 8.65 -2.73
CA GLY A 166 -0.21 8.34 -4.14
C GLY A 166 -1.31 7.34 -4.45
N ALA A 167 -1.58 7.16 -5.73
CA ALA A 167 -2.52 6.18 -6.25
C ALA A 167 -1.91 5.37 -7.39
N VAL A 168 -2.36 4.13 -7.50
CA VAL A 168 -2.04 3.21 -8.59
C VAL A 168 -3.35 2.86 -9.30
N PHE A 169 -3.44 3.16 -10.57
CA PHE A 169 -4.58 2.80 -11.39
C PHE A 169 -4.39 1.41 -11.98
N ASN A 170 -5.23 0.47 -11.58
CA ASN A 170 -5.27 -0.87 -12.14
C ASN A 170 -6.43 -1.02 -13.10
N PHE A 171 -6.36 -1.99 -14.02
CA PHE A 171 -7.36 -2.22 -15.08
C PHE A 171 -7.54 -1.03 -16.04
N VAL A 172 -6.47 -0.29 -16.31
CA VAL A 172 -6.45 0.77 -17.31
C VAL A 172 -6.55 0.14 -18.69
N ALA A 173 -7.48 0.65 -19.51
CA ALA A 173 -7.81 0.04 -20.81
C ALA A 173 -6.86 0.45 -21.95
N SER A 174 -6.30 1.67 -21.88
CA SER A 174 -5.45 2.24 -22.94
C SER A 174 -4.62 3.41 -22.42
N GLU A 175 -3.64 3.84 -23.20
CA GLU A 175 -2.82 5.03 -22.94
C GLU A 175 -3.69 6.31 -22.84
N SER A 176 -4.66 6.45 -23.74
CA SER A 176 -5.62 7.58 -23.69
C SER A 176 -6.44 7.55 -22.40
N HIS A 177 -6.87 6.37 -21.96
CA HIS A 177 -7.58 6.24 -20.68
C HIS A 177 -6.68 6.66 -19.50
N TYR A 178 -5.42 6.26 -19.51
CA TYR A 178 -4.45 6.67 -18.51
C TYR A 178 -4.24 8.18 -18.48
N SER A 179 -4.19 8.84 -19.64
CA SER A 179 -4.04 10.28 -19.74
C SER A 179 -5.19 11.04 -19.05
N PHE A 180 -6.44 10.57 -19.18
CA PHE A 180 -7.58 11.14 -18.45
C PHE A 180 -7.49 10.95 -16.94
N LEU A 181 -7.07 9.76 -16.49
CA LEU A 181 -6.89 9.48 -15.06
C LEU A 181 -5.80 10.35 -14.45
N ARG A 182 -4.69 10.52 -15.19
CA ARG A 182 -3.58 11.37 -14.75
C ARG A 182 -4.01 12.83 -14.65
N GLN A 183 -4.66 13.37 -15.67
CA GLN A 183 -5.16 14.74 -15.65
C GLN A 183 -6.10 14.99 -14.47
N ALA A 184 -6.99 14.03 -14.18
CA ALA A 184 -7.91 14.14 -13.04
C ALA A 184 -7.21 14.19 -11.66
N CYS A 185 -5.92 13.80 -11.59
CA CYS A 185 -5.12 13.91 -10.36
C CYS A 185 -4.32 15.21 -10.28
N GLU A 186 -4.09 15.86 -11.43
CA GLU A 186 -3.33 17.10 -11.53
C GLU A 186 -4.21 18.35 -11.30
N ASP A 187 -5.53 18.25 -11.56
CA ASP A 187 -6.54 19.29 -11.34
C ASP A 187 -7.09 19.31 -9.90
#